data_322ac0fd3a6bc118e9b4bc42eee73cdd
#
_entry.id   322ac0fd3a6bc118e9b4bc42eee73cdd
#
_cell.length_a   1.000
_cell.length_b   1.000
_cell.length_c   1.000
_cell.angle_alpha   90.00
_cell.angle_beta   90.00
_cell.angle_gamma   90.00
#
_symmetry.space_group_name_H-M   'P 1'
#
loop_
_entity.id
_entity.type
_entity.pdbx_description
1 polymer ?
#
loop_
_entity_poly.entity_id
_entity_poly.type
_entity_poly.pdbx_seq_one_letter_code
_entity_poly.pdbx_strand_id
1 'polypeptide(L)'
;MASPAVTRTARPLEGLHLAASGPPGLTGLVVEHLTLLGAGAGARTGGPEPGDGRTALIAVSGRGFDRQDASLSWAAHPAGGMTDEATVQAATGIMSVHGRRDGAPRGLAVDYAATATGVLAVQGLLAGLLAQARGGVAGRVDTSADRAGLLAVSQYLAAAGADEGEAAETAPGGPPFTSADGVLFELETLDPGAWAAFWRVLEAPFEAIRAGWRPFQFRYATACAPFPRALHTTARRHIWQRIGAAAATAGAEVCRLRTLAERAAEHDGAAPWSLAPYGSGHRPLAAPPAAARPLAGLTVLEAGRRIQAPLAAHLLRLLGADVVRIEPPGGDPLRGMPPACSGISARWLALNRGKQAVEVDIKSPADRRRLREMAAGADVFLHNWAPGKAAALGLDSADLAAVNPALVYAYTGGWAGRIPGAPMGTDFMVQARTGVGEAARPQDEPPAPSLMTLLDVLGGLMGTEAVLAGLLLRERTGAGVRVDSSLLGAADTLTAPALRRARRGADPRRPAGFRRPLRTADGWIAPTDTCSPAAAAYDLRELPTVEALAQLRSHGLSATAVTTDPADLLHHDPRFTGSISRDAHGAPAVPDPWSFV
;
A
#
# COMPACT_ATOMS: atom_id res chain seq x y z
N MET A 1 -27.72 5.15 -22.60
CA MET A 1 -27.27 5.27 -21.19
C MET A 1 -26.43 6.53 -21.11
N ALA A 2 -26.83 7.50 -20.31
CA ALA A 2 -26.07 8.73 -20.12
C ALA A 2 -24.76 8.39 -19.42
N SER A 3 -23.64 8.91 -19.94
CA SER A 3 -22.34 8.85 -19.28
C SER A 3 -22.49 9.43 -17.87
N PRO A 4 -22.01 8.77 -16.80
CA PRO A 4 -22.08 9.37 -15.48
C PRO A 4 -21.32 10.69 -15.52
N ALA A 5 -22.00 11.77 -15.11
CA ALA A 5 -21.37 13.06 -14.97
C ALA A 5 -20.13 12.89 -14.08
N VAL A 6 -18.97 13.32 -14.59
CA VAL A 6 -17.73 13.37 -13.79
C VAL A 6 -18.00 14.33 -12.64
N THR A 7 -18.34 13.78 -11.49
CA THR A 7 -18.57 14.58 -10.27
C THR A 7 -17.24 15.23 -9.93
N ARG A 8 -17.20 16.56 -10.04
CA ARG A 8 -15.98 17.34 -9.74
C ARG A 8 -15.59 17.05 -8.28
N THR A 9 -14.44 16.44 -8.06
CA THR A 9 -13.92 16.14 -6.73
C THR A 9 -13.84 17.45 -5.92
N ALA A 10 -14.41 17.48 -4.73
CA ALA A 10 -14.32 18.63 -3.85
C ALA A 10 -12.87 18.85 -3.39
N ARG A 11 -12.49 20.09 -3.13
CA ARG A 11 -11.11 20.52 -2.91
C ARG A 11 -10.91 21.04 -1.48
N PRO A 12 -10.52 20.17 -0.52
CA PRO A 12 -10.35 20.57 0.89
C PRO A 12 -9.23 21.60 1.12
N LEU A 13 -8.28 21.76 0.20
CA LEU A 13 -7.19 22.72 0.30
C LEU A 13 -7.38 23.98 -0.56
N GLU A 14 -8.58 24.20 -1.12
CA GLU A 14 -8.85 25.39 -1.91
C GLU A 14 -8.60 26.67 -1.10
N GLY A 15 -7.84 27.61 -1.68
CA GLY A 15 -7.42 28.85 -1.02
C GLY A 15 -6.19 28.72 -0.10
N LEU A 16 -5.59 27.54 -0.03
CA LEU A 16 -4.28 27.36 0.60
C LEU A 16 -3.16 27.38 -0.45
N HIS A 17 -1.97 27.78 0.00
CA HIS A 17 -0.76 27.91 -0.81
C HIS A 17 0.24 26.84 -0.42
N LEU A 18 0.88 26.26 -1.43
CA LEU A 18 1.88 25.21 -1.34
C LEU A 18 3.26 25.78 -1.67
N ALA A 19 4.25 25.54 -0.80
CA ALA A 19 5.66 25.72 -1.07
C ALA A 19 6.38 24.38 -0.91
N ALA A 20 7.29 24.06 -1.85
CA ALA A 20 8.06 22.81 -1.82
C ALA A 20 9.50 23.07 -2.24
N SER A 21 10.45 22.43 -1.56
CA SER A 21 11.88 22.44 -1.90
C SER A 21 12.51 21.07 -1.62
N GLY A 22 13.55 20.69 -2.36
CA GLY A 22 14.26 19.42 -2.21
C GLY A 22 14.17 18.51 -3.44
N PRO A 23 14.68 17.26 -3.32
CA PRO A 23 14.78 16.35 -4.45
C PRO A 23 13.41 16.00 -5.05
N PRO A 24 13.26 16.01 -6.38
CA PRO A 24 12.00 15.67 -7.06
C PRO A 24 11.46 14.27 -6.70
N GLY A 25 12.34 13.31 -6.38
CA GLY A 25 11.95 11.96 -5.95
C GLY A 25 11.13 11.95 -4.65
N LEU A 26 11.32 12.93 -3.77
CA LEU A 26 10.56 13.06 -2.51
C LEU A 26 9.43 14.09 -2.61
N THR A 27 9.59 15.16 -3.41
CA THR A 27 8.62 16.25 -3.48
C THR A 27 7.51 16.03 -4.50
N GLY A 28 7.80 15.34 -5.60
CA GLY A 28 6.95 15.32 -6.78
C GLY A 28 5.52 14.83 -6.51
N LEU A 29 5.38 13.71 -5.82
CA LEU A 29 4.07 13.14 -5.49
C LEU A 29 3.31 14.02 -4.49
N VAL A 30 4.00 14.58 -3.48
CA VAL A 30 3.37 15.44 -2.47
C VAL A 30 2.76 16.68 -3.13
N VAL A 31 3.52 17.32 -4.02
CA VAL A 31 3.05 18.48 -4.79
C VAL A 31 1.85 18.11 -5.66
N GLU A 32 1.90 16.97 -6.36
CA GLU A 32 0.81 16.47 -7.20
C GLU A 32 -0.47 16.27 -6.38
N HIS A 33 -0.40 15.53 -5.26
CA HIS A 33 -1.56 15.22 -4.44
C HIS A 33 -2.16 16.47 -3.76
N LEU A 34 -1.31 17.34 -3.18
CA LEU A 34 -1.79 18.58 -2.57
C LEU A 34 -2.44 19.52 -3.61
N THR A 35 -1.92 19.54 -4.85
CA THR A 35 -2.53 20.30 -5.95
C THR A 35 -3.88 19.70 -6.36
N LEU A 36 -4.00 18.37 -6.45
CA LEU A 36 -5.28 17.69 -6.70
C LEU A 36 -6.31 17.99 -5.60
N LEU A 37 -5.87 18.11 -4.34
CA LEU A 37 -6.70 18.51 -3.22
C LEU A 37 -7.04 20.02 -3.20
N GLY A 38 -6.46 20.82 -4.10
CA GLY A 38 -6.81 22.21 -4.32
C GLY A 38 -5.81 23.26 -3.82
N ALA A 39 -4.65 22.84 -3.32
CA ALA A 39 -3.61 23.80 -2.94
C ALA A 39 -3.08 24.51 -4.20
N GLY A 40 -3.00 25.83 -4.17
CA GLY A 40 -2.40 26.64 -5.21
C GLY A 40 -0.87 26.75 -5.04
N ALA A 41 -0.15 26.97 -6.14
CA ALA A 41 1.27 27.30 -6.06
C ALA A 41 1.46 28.60 -5.28
N GLY A 42 2.18 28.54 -4.18
CA GLY A 42 2.59 29.74 -3.42
C GLY A 42 3.67 30.52 -4.19
N ALA A 43 3.74 31.84 -3.96
CA ALA A 43 4.93 32.57 -4.34
C ALA A 43 6.15 31.91 -3.68
N ARG A 44 7.26 31.77 -4.42
CA ARG A 44 8.53 31.27 -3.87
C ARG A 44 9.01 32.23 -2.78
N THR A 45 8.45 32.10 -1.59
CA THR A 45 9.02 32.72 -0.42
C THR A 45 10.21 31.85 -0.03
N GLY A 46 11.40 32.45 0.01
CA GLY A 46 12.65 31.77 0.29
C GLY A 46 12.57 30.93 1.55
N GLY A 47 12.27 29.65 1.39
CA GLY A 47 12.51 28.66 2.40
C GLY A 47 14.00 28.34 2.43
N PRO A 48 14.55 27.87 3.54
CA PRO A 48 15.94 27.45 3.59
C PRO A 48 16.20 26.44 2.46
N GLU A 49 17.25 26.67 1.70
CA GLU A 49 17.72 25.66 0.74
C GLU A 49 18.03 24.39 1.53
N PRO A 50 17.55 23.20 1.08
CA PRO A 50 17.92 21.95 1.73
C PRO A 50 19.43 21.76 1.54
N GLY A 51 20.17 21.82 2.65
CA GLY A 51 21.64 21.92 2.63
C GLY A 51 22.38 20.70 2.13
N ASP A 52 21.72 19.55 1.88
CA ASP A 52 22.41 18.30 1.56
C ASP A 52 21.81 17.51 0.38
N GLY A 53 20.78 18.02 -0.29
CA GLY A 53 20.09 17.32 -1.40
C GLY A 53 19.39 16.01 -1.00
N ARG A 54 19.30 15.67 0.29
CA ARG A 54 18.72 14.43 0.82
C ARG A 54 17.38 14.62 1.49
N THR A 55 17.05 15.84 1.84
CA THR A 55 15.83 16.22 2.56
C THR A 55 14.92 17.09 1.69
N ALA A 56 13.63 16.87 1.75
CA ALA A 56 12.62 17.73 1.16
C ALA A 56 11.81 18.45 2.24
N LEU A 57 11.42 19.68 1.97
CA LEU A 57 10.58 20.50 2.84
C LEU A 57 9.33 20.92 2.08
N ILE A 58 8.18 20.72 2.68
CA ILE A 58 6.86 21.09 2.15
C ILE A 58 6.18 21.97 3.18
N ALA A 59 5.54 23.03 2.73
CA ALA A 59 4.74 23.89 3.59
C ALA A 59 3.39 24.17 2.94
N VAL A 60 2.32 24.14 3.73
CA VAL A 60 0.97 24.54 3.34
C VAL A 60 0.50 25.61 4.31
N SER A 61 -0.03 26.72 3.78
CA SER A 61 -0.54 27.82 4.60
C SER A 61 -1.60 28.62 3.82
N GLY A 62 -2.43 29.38 4.52
CA GLY A 62 -3.42 30.24 3.87
C GLY A 62 -4.42 30.79 4.86
N ARG A 63 -5.47 31.44 4.33
CA ARG A 63 -6.48 32.07 5.19
C ARG A 63 -7.14 31.02 6.11
N GLY A 64 -7.06 31.26 7.42
CA GLY A 64 -7.65 30.39 8.45
C GLY A 64 -6.77 29.22 8.89
N PHE A 65 -5.55 29.12 8.34
CA PHE A 65 -4.58 28.11 8.72
C PHE A 65 -3.19 28.71 8.85
N ASP A 66 -2.57 28.46 9.98
CA ASP A 66 -1.15 28.74 10.17
C ASP A 66 -0.32 27.80 9.30
N ARG A 67 0.95 28.13 9.13
CA ARG A 67 1.87 27.33 8.34
C ARG A 67 2.03 25.93 8.93
N GLN A 68 1.65 24.91 8.14
CA GLN A 68 1.86 23.50 8.44
C GLN A 68 3.02 22.98 7.61
N ASP A 69 4.06 22.49 8.25
CA ASP A 69 5.28 22.02 7.60
C ASP A 69 5.37 20.49 7.59
N ALA A 70 6.01 19.94 6.55
CA ALA A 70 6.46 18.55 6.50
C ALA A 70 7.92 18.47 6.05
N SER A 71 8.70 17.60 6.70
CA SER A 71 10.05 17.25 6.31
C SER A 71 10.10 15.78 5.87
N LEU A 72 10.67 15.52 4.70
CA LEU A 72 10.82 14.19 4.14
C LEU A 72 12.30 13.87 3.95
N SER A 73 12.71 12.66 4.29
CA SER A 73 14.09 12.20 4.10
C SER A 73 14.11 10.74 3.59
N TRP A 74 15.27 10.29 3.10
CA TRP A 74 15.46 8.89 2.73
C TRP A 74 15.59 7.97 3.95
N ALA A 75 16.13 8.50 5.05
CA ALA A 75 16.27 7.78 6.32
C ALA A 75 15.98 8.68 7.50
N ALA A 76 15.38 8.13 8.56
CA ALA A 76 15.18 8.82 9.83
C ALA A 76 16.51 9.17 10.51
N HIS A 77 17.53 8.32 10.32
CA HIS A 77 18.88 8.53 10.82
C HIS A 77 19.89 8.58 9.66
N PRO A 78 20.61 9.69 9.46
CA PRO A 78 21.53 9.88 8.34
C PRO A 78 22.65 8.84 8.25
N ALA A 79 23.05 8.24 9.38
CA ALA A 79 24.09 7.22 9.45
C ALA A 79 23.69 5.88 8.81
N GLY A 80 22.43 5.67 8.46
CA GLY A 80 21.92 4.41 7.93
C GLY A 80 22.36 4.06 6.50
N GLY A 81 23.05 4.97 5.78
CA GLY A 81 23.52 4.72 4.40
C GLY A 81 22.41 4.67 3.34
N MET A 82 21.17 4.99 3.70
CA MET A 82 20.02 5.04 2.81
C MET A 82 19.89 6.46 2.23
N THR A 83 20.12 6.59 0.93
CA THR A 83 20.20 7.90 0.25
C THR A 83 19.35 7.99 -1.00
N ASP A 84 18.72 6.88 -1.40
CA ASP A 84 17.82 6.78 -2.54
C ASP A 84 16.90 5.54 -2.41
N GLU A 85 16.03 5.36 -3.39
CA GLU A 85 15.06 4.26 -3.43
C GLU A 85 15.73 2.88 -3.38
N ALA A 86 16.83 2.66 -4.12
CA ALA A 86 17.52 1.37 -4.16
C ALA A 86 18.06 0.98 -2.78
N THR A 87 18.71 1.93 -2.10
CA THR A 87 19.29 1.70 -0.77
C THR A 87 18.24 1.53 0.32
N VAL A 88 17.10 2.23 0.21
CA VAL A 88 15.96 2.02 1.12
C VAL A 88 15.34 0.64 0.92
N GLN A 89 15.04 0.24 -0.33
CA GLN A 89 14.48 -1.09 -0.60
C GLN A 89 15.39 -2.22 -0.10
N ALA A 90 16.70 -2.05 -0.23
CA ALA A 90 17.69 -3.00 0.26
C ALA A 90 17.70 -3.11 1.79
N ALA A 91 17.77 -1.96 2.47
CA ALA A 91 17.89 -1.89 3.91
C ALA A 91 16.65 -2.36 4.65
N THR A 92 15.46 -2.02 4.16
CA THR A 92 14.18 -2.31 4.82
C THR A 92 13.63 -3.71 4.57
N GLY A 93 14.33 -4.53 3.74
CA GLY A 93 13.91 -5.89 3.41
C GLY A 93 12.92 -5.99 2.24
N ILE A 94 12.56 -4.89 1.58
CA ILE A 94 11.68 -4.91 0.38
C ILE A 94 12.29 -5.80 -0.70
N MET A 95 13.61 -5.68 -0.98
CA MET A 95 14.27 -6.50 -2.00
C MET A 95 14.24 -7.99 -1.66
N SER A 96 14.36 -8.35 -0.39
CA SER A 96 14.29 -9.73 0.07
C SER A 96 12.88 -10.29 -0.10
N VAL A 97 11.86 -9.59 0.40
CA VAL A 97 10.46 -10.05 0.33
C VAL A 97 9.98 -10.12 -1.12
N HIS A 98 10.25 -9.10 -1.94
CA HIS A 98 9.90 -9.10 -3.36
C HIS A 98 10.59 -10.23 -4.13
N GLY A 99 11.86 -10.49 -3.80
CA GLY A 99 12.69 -11.50 -4.46
C GLY A 99 12.43 -12.94 -4.01
N ARG A 100 11.58 -13.21 -3.00
CA ARG A 100 11.29 -14.57 -2.52
C ARG A 100 10.80 -15.50 -3.64
N ARG A 101 9.95 -14.99 -4.52
CA ARG A 101 9.49 -15.75 -5.69
C ARG A 101 10.61 -16.14 -6.66
N ASP A 102 11.69 -15.37 -6.70
CA ASP A 102 12.82 -15.55 -7.61
C ASP A 102 14.00 -16.29 -6.94
N GLY A 103 13.92 -16.56 -5.63
CA GLY A 103 14.93 -17.25 -4.85
C GLY A 103 16.16 -16.40 -4.52
N ALA A 104 16.13 -15.11 -4.78
CA ALA A 104 17.21 -14.17 -4.44
C ALA A 104 16.64 -12.75 -4.31
N PRO A 105 17.27 -11.85 -3.55
CA PRO A 105 16.84 -10.46 -3.44
C PRO A 105 16.73 -9.78 -4.81
N ARG A 106 15.64 -9.01 -5.01
CA ARG A 106 15.35 -8.26 -6.23
C ARG A 106 14.78 -6.89 -5.88
N GLY A 107 15.30 -5.85 -6.50
CA GLY A 107 14.71 -4.51 -6.38
C GLY A 107 13.44 -4.36 -7.21
N LEU A 108 12.47 -3.65 -6.66
CA LEU A 108 11.32 -3.18 -7.43
C LEU A 108 11.79 -2.11 -8.44
N ALA A 109 11.42 -2.25 -9.70
CA ALA A 109 11.76 -1.27 -10.73
C ALA A 109 10.86 -0.01 -10.70
N VAL A 110 10.00 0.11 -9.69
CA VAL A 110 9.19 1.28 -9.34
C VAL A 110 9.70 1.95 -8.06
N ASP A 111 9.44 3.25 -7.90
CA ASP A 111 9.88 4.02 -6.74
C ASP A 111 8.85 3.89 -5.60
N TYR A 112 8.79 2.68 -5.03
CA TYR A 112 7.74 2.28 -4.08
C TYR A 112 7.86 2.97 -2.73
N ALA A 113 9.06 2.99 -2.14
CA ALA A 113 9.29 3.62 -0.83
C ALA A 113 9.12 5.14 -0.92
N ALA A 114 9.63 5.78 -1.98
CA ALA A 114 9.42 7.21 -2.23
C ALA A 114 7.93 7.55 -2.42
N THR A 115 7.18 6.72 -3.18
CA THR A 115 5.72 6.88 -3.36
C THR A 115 4.99 6.79 -2.02
N ALA A 116 5.27 5.77 -1.22
CA ALA A 116 4.68 5.60 0.10
C ALA A 116 5.02 6.77 1.04
N THR A 117 6.26 7.25 1.03
CA THR A 117 6.71 8.41 1.81
C THR A 117 5.96 9.68 1.42
N GLY A 118 5.78 9.91 0.13
CA GLY A 118 5.00 11.05 -0.37
C GLY A 118 3.56 11.02 0.13
N VAL A 119 2.89 9.86 0.07
CA VAL A 119 1.51 9.70 0.60
C VAL A 119 1.48 9.94 2.11
N LEU A 120 2.44 9.40 2.87
CA LEU A 120 2.55 9.62 4.32
C LEU A 120 2.76 11.10 4.65
N ALA A 121 3.57 11.83 3.88
CA ALA A 121 3.77 13.27 4.08
C ALA A 121 2.47 14.07 3.86
N VAL A 122 1.69 13.73 2.82
CA VAL A 122 0.37 14.34 2.59
C VAL A 122 -0.56 14.04 3.76
N GLN A 123 -0.59 12.80 4.26
CA GLN A 123 -1.37 12.43 5.44
C GLN A 123 -0.99 13.26 6.67
N GLY A 124 0.30 13.41 6.94
CA GLY A 124 0.79 14.22 8.06
C GLY A 124 0.38 15.70 7.96
N LEU A 125 0.50 16.29 6.76
CA LEU A 125 0.05 17.65 6.49
C LEU A 125 -1.47 17.80 6.68
N LEU A 126 -2.27 16.89 6.12
CA LEU A 126 -3.72 16.90 6.29
C LEU A 126 -4.13 16.71 7.75
N ALA A 127 -3.45 15.83 8.50
CA ALA A 127 -3.69 15.63 9.92
C ALA A 127 -3.38 16.89 10.75
N GLY A 128 -2.28 17.58 10.45
CA GLY A 128 -1.93 18.87 11.08
C GLY A 128 -2.96 19.96 10.77
N LEU A 129 -3.36 20.10 9.51
CA LEU A 129 -4.40 21.05 9.11
C LEU A 129 -5.76 20.71 9.76
N LEU A 130 -6.10 19.43 9.87
CA LEU A 130 -7.31 19.01 10.57
C LEU A 130 -7.25 19.34 12.06
N ALA A 131 -6.10 19.16 12.71
CA ALA A 131 -5.90 19.56 14.10
C ALA A 131 -6.11 21.06 14.28
N GLN A 132 -5.55 21.89 13.38
CA GLN A 132 -5.77 23.36 13.40
C GLN A 132 -7.25 23.71 13.18
N ALA A 133 -7.95 23.09 12.23
CA ALA A 133 -9.37 23.31 11.99
C ALA A 133 -10.24 23.02 13.23
N ARG A 134 -9.75 22.14 14.11
CA ARG A 134 -10.39 21.78 15.40
C ARG A 134 -9.91 22.64 16.58
N GLY A 135 -9.15 23.69 16.34
CA GLY A 135 -8.63 24.59 17.37
C GLY A 135 -7.30 24.16 18.01
N GLY A 136 -6.62 23.18 17.42
CA GLY A 136 -5.25 22.81 17.77
C GLY A 136 -4.22 23.77 17.16
N VAL A 137 -2.94 23.51 17.43
CA VAL A 137 -1.83 24.34 16.95
C VAL A 137 -1.19 23.78 15.68
N ALA A 138 -0.59 24.65 14.89
CA ALA A 138 0.28 24.26 13.79
C ALA A 138 1.57 23.61 14.33
N GLY A 139 2.15 22.71 13.53
CA GLY A 139 3.39 22.02 13.89
C GLY A 139 4.15 21.58 12.64
N ARG A 140 5.19 20.78 12.86
CA ARG A 140 5.90 20.11 11.76
C ARG A 140 5.68 18.60 11.87
N VAL A 141 5.56 17.94 10.73
CA VAL A 141 5.58 16.48 10.63
C VAL A 141 6.83 16.03 9.91
N ASP A 142 7.54 15.08 10.49
CA ASP A 142 8.70 14.45 9.88
C ASP A 142 8.34 13.01 9.47
N THR A 143 8.69 12.62 8.24
CA THR A 143 8.54 11.26 7.71
C THR A 143 9.76 10.88 6.88
N SER A 144 9.96 9.55 6.65
CA SER A 144 11.13 9.07 5.92
C SER A 144 10.85 7.79 5.15
N ALA A 145 11.64 7.57 4.09
CA ALA A 145 11.45 6.44 3.20
C ALA A 145 11.78 5.10 3.87
N ASP A 146 12.68 5.05 4.83
CA ASP A 146 12.95 3.86 5.62
C ASP A 146 11.75 3.47 6.51
N ARG A 147 11.06 4.44 7.15
CA ARG A 147 9.82 4.18 7.89
C ARG A 147 8.70 3.68 6.96
N ALA A 148 8.57 4.27 5.77
CA ALA A 148 7.63 3.82 4.77
C ALA A 148 7.97 2.40 4.28
N GLY A 149 9.24 2.08 4.06
CA GLY A 149 9.72 0.76 3.69
C GLY A 149 9.47 -0.30 4.77
N LEU A 150 9.75 0.01 6.04
CA LEU A 150 9.43 -0.87 7.17
C LEU A 150 7.91 -1.11 7.29
N LEU A 151 7.08 -0.09 7.08
CA LEU A 151 5.62 -0.24 7.06
C LEU A 151 5.17 -1.18 5.93
N ALA A 152 5.79 -1.08 4.76
CA ALA A 152 5.48 -1.94 3.62
C ALA A 152 5.75 -3.43 3.88
N VAL A 153 6.77 -3.74 4.67
CA VAL A 153 7.13 -5.11 5.04
C VAL A 153 6.65 -5.51 6.44
N SER A 154 5.87 -4.67 7.13
CA SER A 154 5.50 -4.84 8.54
C SER A 154 4.86 -6.19 8.86
N GLN A 155 4.06 -6.74 7.97
CA GLN A 155 3.43 -8.05 8.15
C GLN A 155 4.44 -9.21 8.04
N TYR A 156 5.42 -9.09 7.13
CA TYR A 156 6.49 -10.08 6.96
C TYR A 156 7.48 -10.02 8.14
N LEU A 157 7.75 -8.80 8.61
CA LEU A 157 8.58 -8.56 9.79
C LEU A 157 7.92 -9.13 11.06
N ALA A 158 6.62 -8.88 11.23
CA ALA A 158 5.87 -9.43 12.36
C ALA A 158 5.88 -10.97 12.35
N ALA A 159 5.72 -11.57 11.19
CA ALA A 159 5.79 -13.03 11.03
C ALA A 159 7.19 -13.59 11.31
N ALA A 160 8.24 -12.92 10.83
CA ALA A 160 9.62 -13.34 11.06
C ALA A 160 10.03 -13.27 12.54
N GLY A 161 9.40 -12.41 13.33
CA GLY A 161 9.64 -12.29 14.77
C GLY A 161 8.69 -13.08 15.67
N ALA A 162 7.86 -13.96 15.09
CA ALA A 162 6.99 -14.87 15.82
C ALA A 162 7.72 -16.17 16.17
N ASP A 163 7.28 -16.84 17.24
CA ASP A 163 7.87 -18.11 17.69
C ASP A 163 7.42 -19.31 16.83
N GLU A 164 6.37 -19.14 16.05
CA GLU A 164 5.79 -20.19 15.18
C GLU A 164 6.34 -20.10 13.75
N GLY A 165 6.33 -21.22 13.03
CA GLY A 165 6.69 -21.27 11.62
C GLY A 165 5.63 -20.68 10.69
N GLU A 166 6.05 -20.36 9.46
CA GLU A 166 5.18 -19.80 8.41
C GLU A 166 3.96 -20.68 8.07
N ALA A 167 2.87 -20.02 7.61
CA ALA A 167 1.63 -20.69 7.21
C ALA A 167 1.80 -21.65 6.02
N ALA A 168 2.77 -21.40 5.16
CA ALA A 168 3.11 -22.22 4.00
C ALA A 168 4.62 -22.19 3.74
N GLU A 169 5.10 -23.14 2.95
CA GLU A 169 6.50 -23.20 2.53
C GLU A 169 6.93 -21.94 1.78
N THR A 170 8.11 -21.42 2.14
CA THR A 170 8.72 -20.23 1.52
C THR A 170 9.78 -20.64 0.50
N ALA A 171 9.38 -21.32 -0.56
CA ALA A 171 10.26 -21.68 -1.68
C ALA A 171 9.98 -20.80 -2.91
N PRO A 172 10.97 -20.63 -3.82
CA PRO A 172 10.78 -19.87 -5.05
C PRO A 172 9.61 -20.39 -5.91
N GLY A 173 8.92 -19.47 -6.57
CA GLY A 173 7.79 -19.76 -7.45
C GLY A 173 6.63 -18.78 -7.33
N GLY A 174 5.71 -18.87 -8.27
CA GLY A 174 4.50 -18.06 -8.29
C GLY A 174 3.96 -17.81 -9.68
N PRO A 175 2.78 -17.15 -9.77
CA PRO A 175 2.25 -16.69 -11.03
C PRO A 175 3.18 -15.60 -11.65
N PRO A 176 3.01 -15.25 -12.93
CA PRO A 176 1.88 -15.60 -13.78
C PRO A 176 1.99 -17.00 -14.36
N PHE A 177 0.84 -17.52 -14.76
CA PHE A 177 0.77 -18.68 -15.66
C PHE A 177 0.90 -18.21 -17.12
N THR A 178 1.23 -19.14 -18.01
CA THR A 178 1.34 -18.88 -19.46
C THR A 178 0.42 -19.84 -20.21
N SER A 179 -0.43 -19.31 -21.08
CA SER A 179 -1.27 -20.11 -22.00
C SER A 179 -0.47 -20.67 -23.18
N ALA A 180 -1.09 -21.56 -23.96
CA ALA A 180 -0.49 -22.13 -25.17
C ALA A 180 -0.18 -21.08 -26.25
N ASP A 181 -0.97 -20.01 -26.32
CA ASP A 181 -0.81 -18.87 -27.23
C ASP A 181 0.02 -17.73 -26.60
N GLY A 182 0.76 -18.02 -25.53
CA GLY A 182 1.76 -17.10 -24.95
C GLY A 182 1.20 -16.00 -24.04
N VAL A 183 -0.09 -16.01 -23.72
CA VAL A 183 -0.68 -15.01 -22.84
C VAL A 183 -0.25 -15.27 -21.38
N LEU A 184 0.38 -14.29 -20.75
CA LEU A 184 0.64 -14.30 -19.31
C LEU A 184 -0.63 -13.90 -18.56
N PHE A 185 -0.98 -14.65 -17.52
CA PHE A 185 -2.20 -14.36 -16.74
C PHE A 185 -2.07 -14.66 -15.26
N GLU A 186 -2.83 -13.91 -14.48
CA GLU A 186 -3.10 -14.12 -13.06
C GLU A 186 -4.41 -14.88 -12.89
N LEU A 187 -4.49 -15.70 -11.85
CA LEU A 187 -5.68 -16.44 -11.43
C LEU A 187 -6.09 -15.99 -10.03
N GLU A 188 -7.38 -15.76 -9.82
CA GLU A 188 -7.90 -15.41 -8.49
C GLU A 188 -9.16 -16.20 -8.14
N THR A 189 -9.19 -16.71 -6.93
CA THR A 189 -10.38 -17.24 -6.28
C THR A 189 -10.17 -17.28 -4.77
N LEU A 190 -11.24 -17.09 -4.01
CA LEU A 190 -11.25 -17.19 -2.55
C LEU A 190 -11.84 -18.55 -2.08
N ASP A 191 -12.25 -19.38 -3.03
CA ASP A 191 -12.93 -20.66 -2.78
C ASP A 191 -12.05 -21.84 -3.24
N PRO A 192 -11.68 -22.77 -2.34
CA PRO A 192 -10.95 -23.98 -2.71
C PRO A 192 -11.72 -24.87 -3.69
N GLY A 193 -13.06 -24.82 -3.67
CA GLY A 193 -13.90 -25.55 -4.62
C GLY A 193 -13.74 -25.01 -6.04
N ALA A 194 -13.77 -23.67 -6.21
CA ALA A 194 -13.55 -23.01 -7.49
C ALA A 194 -12.10 -23.23 -8.02
N TRP A 195 -11.08 -23.20 -7.14
CA TRP A 195 -9.72 -23.59 -7.49
C TRP A 195 -9.67 -25.01 -8.08
N ALA A 196 -10.22 -25.97 -7.36
CA ALA A 196 -10.19 -27.37 -7.79
C ALA A 196 -11.01 -27.58 -9.07
N ALA A 197 -12.14 -26.92 -9.24
CA ALA A 197 -12.97 -26.98 -10.43
C ALA A 197 -12.24 -26.40 -11.66
N PHE A 198 -11.61 -25.24 -11.53
CA PHE A 198 -10.84 -24.63 -12.61
C PHE A 198 -9.77 -25.57 -13.17
N TRP A 199 -8.93 -26.12 -12.30
CA TRP A 199 -7.85 -27.00 -12.72
C TRP A 199 -8.34 -28.36 -13.25
N ARG A 200 -9.47 -28.89 -12.72
CA ARG A 200 -10.10 -30.10 -13.25
C ARG A 200 -10.65 -29.91 -14.67
N VAL A 201 -11.28 -28.74 -14.95
CA VAL A 201 -11.76 -28.40 -16.30
C VAL A 201 -10.61 -28.29 -17.31
N LEU A 202 -9.41 -27.96 -16.86
CA LEU A 202 -8.17 -27.93 -17.64
C LEU A 202 -7.40 -29.26 -17.59
N GLU A 203 -7.96 -30.31 -17.01
CA GLU A 203 -7.37 -31.65 -16.92
C GLU A 203 -6.00 -31.70 -16.21
N ALA A 204 -5.81 -30.85 -15.20
CA ALA A 204 -4.62 -30.92 -14.35
C ALA A 204 -4.63 -32.18 -13.47
N PRO A 205 -3.46 -32.77 -13.16
CA PRO A 205 -3.36 -33.89 -12.25
C PRO A 205 -3.91 -33.57 -10.86
N PHE A 206 -4.70 -34.49 -10.29
CA PHE A 206 -5.35 -34.31 -8.99
C PHE A 206 -4.38 -33.92 -7.87
N GLU A 207 -3.22 -34.60 -7.80
CA GLU A 207 -2.22 -34.31 -6.77
C GLU A 207 -1.63 -32.88 -6.91
N ALA A 208 -1.46 -32.39 -8.15
CA ALA A 208 -1.00 -31.04 -8.39
C ALA A 208 -2.06 -29.99 -7.98
N ILE A 209 -3.35 -30.28 -8.23
CA ILE A 209 -4.45 -29.41 -7.77
C ILE A 209 -4.45 -29.29 -6.26
N ARG A 210 -4.36 -30.41 -5.55
CA ARG A 210 -4.35 -30.49 -4.10
C ARG A 210 -3.12 -29.78 -3.49
N ALA A 211 -1.93 -30.06 -4.00
CA ALA A 211 -0.68 -29.49 -3.52
C ALA A 211 -0.55 -27.98 -3.83
N GLY A 212 -1.17 -27.51 -4.93
CA GLY A 212 -1.09 -26.10 -5.34
C GLY A 212 -1.98 -25.15 -4.55
N TRP A 213 -3.03 -25.65 -3.86
CA TRP A 213 -3.98 -24.78 -3.15
C TRP A 213 -3.32 -23.99 -2.01
N ARG A 214 -2.57 -24.64 -1.13
CA ARG A 214 -1.96 -23.97 0.02
C ARG A 214 -0.96 -22.87 -0.38
N PRO A 215 -0.01 -23.11 -1.29
CA PRO A 215 0.83 -22.04 -1.84
C PRO A 215 0.04 -20.90 -2.47
N PHE A 216 -1.05 -21.22 -3.20
CA PHE A 216 -1.92 -20.21 -3.80
C PHE A 216 -2.62 -19.35 -2.73
N GLN A 217 -3.24 -19.99 -1.75
CA GLN A 217 -3.99 -19.33 -0.69
C GLN A 217 -3.12 -18.37 0.13
N PHE A 218 -1.88 -18.76 0.43
CA PHE A 218 -0.98 -18.00 1.30
C PHE A 218 0.05 -17.15 0.56
N ARG A 219 0.01 -17.06 -0.79
CA ARG A 219 0.98 -16.31 -1.58
C ARG A 219 1.15 -14.85 -1.17
N TYR A 220 0.08 -14.22 -0.69
CA TYR A 220 0.10 -12.85 -0.18
C TYR A 220 0.83 -12.73 1.16
N ALA A 221 0.82 -13.79 1.96
CA ALA A 221 1.45 -13.85 3.28
C ALA A 221 2.94 -14.21 3.20
N THR A 222 3.31 -15.10 2.27
CA THR A 222 4.68 -15.60 2.11
C THR A 222 5.48 -14.84 1.04
N ALA A 223 4.81 -14.04 0.19
CA ALA A 223 5.37 -13.39 -1.00
C ALA A 223 6.02 -14.36 -2.01
N CYS A 224 5.63 -15.63 -1.98
CA CYS A 224 6.00 -16.67 -2.93
C CYS A 224 4.89 -17.71 -3.05
N ALA A 225 4.91 -18.52 -4.10
CA ALA A 225 3.98 -19.61 -4.29
C ALA A 225 4.64 -20.74 -5.10
N PRO A 226 5.27 -21.73 -4.45
CA PRO A 226 5.92 -22.85 -5.10
C PRO A 226 4.87 -23.81 -5.68
N PHE A 227 4.32 -23.45 -6.85
CA PHE A 227 3.33 -24.31 -7.52
C PHE A 227 3.95 -25.57 -8.10
N PRO A 228 3.23 -26.72 -8.05
CA PRO A 228 3.60 -27.90 -8.80
C PRO A 228 3.79 -27.59 -10.29
N ARG A 229 4.91 -28.02 -10.88
CA ARG A 229 5.22 -27.79 -12.31
C ARG A 229 4.09 -28.24 -13.25
N ALA A 230 3.33 -29.27 -12.85
CA ALA A 230 2.20 -29.77 -13.59
C ALA A 230 1.11 -28.70 -13.83
N LEU A 231 0.87 -27.76 -12.90
CA LEU A 231 -0.10 -26.68 -13.11
C LEU A 231 0.37 -25.72 -14.22
N HIS A 232 1.65 -25.32 -14.22
CA HIS A 232 2.20 -24.52 -15.32
C HIS A 232 2.19 -25.28 -16.66
N THR A 233 2.48 -26.58 -16.65
CA THR A 233 2.41 -27.41 -17.86
C THR A 233 0.99 -27.52 -18.37
N THR A 234 0.01 -27.69 -17.49
CA THR A 234 -1.41 -27.73 -17.86
C THR A 234 -1.84 -26.40 -18.48
N ALA A 235 -1.53 -25.26 -17.86
CA ALA A 235 -1.86 -23.95 -18.42
C ALA A 235 -1.32 -23.79 -19.86
N ARG A 236 -0.07 -24.21 -20.13
CA ARG A 236 0.57 -24.13 -21.46
C ARG A 236 -0.02 -25.05 -22.53
N ARG A 237 -0.92 -25.97 -22.19
CA ARG A 237 -1.64 -26.82 -23.14
C ARG A 237 -2.92 -26.20 -23.68
N HIS A 238 -3.40 -25.12 -23.04
CA HIS A 238 -4.66 -24.47 -23.36
C HIS A 238 -4.47 -23.03 -23.82
N ILE A 239 -5.19 -22.65 -24.90
CA ILE A 239 -5.23 -21.25 -25.35
C ILE A 239 -5.99 -20.38 -24.36
N TRP A 240 -5.72 -19.08 -24.36
CA TRP A 240 -6.34 -18.11 -23.46
C TRP A 240 -7.87 -18.19 -23.41
N GLN A 241 -8.53 -18.34 -24.57
CA GLN A 241 -9.99 -18.45 -24.64
C GLN A 241 -10.51 -19.65 -23.83
N ARG A 242 -9.83 -20.81 -23.88
CA ARG A 242 -10.20 -22.02 -23.12
C ARG A 242 -9.99 -21.82 -21.63
N ILE A 243 -8.91 -21.12 -21.24
CA ILE A 243 -8.62 -20.77 -19.84
C ILE A 243 -9.72 -19.87 -19.28
N GLY A 244 -10.13 -18.83 -20.03
CA GLY A 244 -11.23 -17.95 -19.63
C GLY A 244 -12.57 -18.69 -19.47
N ALA A 245 -12.90 -19.60 -20.40
CA ALA A 245 -14.10 -20.42 -20.30
C ALA A 245 -14.06 -21.36 -19.07
N ALA A 246 -12.90 -21.95 -18.77
CA ALA A 246 -12.72 -22.80 -17.59
C ALA A 246 -12.89 -21.99 -16.28
N ALA A 247 -12.37 -20.78 -16.22
CA ALA A 247 -12.52 -19.90 -15.07
C ALA A 247 -14.00 -19.54 -14.84
N ALA A 248 -14.70 -19.13 -15.90
CA ALA A 248 -16.14 -18.80 -15.81
C ALA A 248 -16.98 -20.00 -15.37
N THR A 249 -16.68 -21.21 -15.87
CA THR A 249 -17.37 -22.45 -15.47
C THR A 249 -17.12 -22.80 -14.00
N ALA A 250 -15.92 -22.54 -13.51
CA ALA A 250 -15.49 -22.90 -12.16
C ALA A 250 -15.86 -21.86 -11.08
N GLY A 251 -16.31 -20.67 -11.46
CA GLY A 251 -16.48 -19.55 -10.52
C GLY A 251 -15.14 -18.96 -10.03
N ALA A 252 -14.07 -19.15 -10.80
CA ALA A 252 -12.79 -18.49 -10.63
C ALA A 252 -12.65 -17.33 -11.63
N GLU A 253 -11.69 -16.46 -11.42
CA GLU A 253 -11.42 -15.36 -12.32
C GLU A 253 -9.98 -15.37 -12.83
N VAL A 254 -9.78 -14.97 -14.07
CA VAL A 254 -8.46 -14.84 -14.68
C VAL A 254 -8.29 -13.47 -15.30
N CYS A 255 -7.09 -12.91 -15.20
CA CYS A 255 -6.76 -11.63 -15.78
C CYS A 255 -5.45 -11.73 -16.57
N ARG A 256 -5.44 -11.38 -17.85
CA ARG A 256 -4.19 -11.29 -18.59
C ARG A 256 -3.36 -10.12 -18.07
N LEU A 257 -2.05 -10.30 -18.04
CA LEU A 257 -1.14 -9.20 -17.73
C LEU A 257 -1.19 -8.18 -18.87
N ARG A 258 -1.58 -6.95 -18.53
CA ARG A 258 -1.56 -5.80 -19.42
C ARG A 258 -0.20 -5.14 -19.42
N THR A 259 0.16 -4.58 -20.57
CA THR A 259 1.36 -3.76 -20.69
C THR A 259 1.13 -2.34 -20.17
N LEU A 260 2.21 -1.63 -19.84
CA LEU A 260 2.16 -0.22 -19.50
C LEU A 260 1.66 0.65 -20.67
N ALA A 261 1.95 0.25 -21.90
CA ALA A 261 1.44 0.92 -23.09
C ALA A 261 -0.09 0.82 -23.21
N GLU A 262 -0.64 -0.39 -23.01
CA GLU A 262 -2.10 -0.59 -22.96
C GLU A 262 -2.74 0.22 -21.83
N ARG A 263 -2.12 0.23 -20.63
CA ARG A 263 -2.63 1.03 -19.51
C ARG A 263 -2.55 2.53 -19.80
N ALA A 264 -1.47 3.01 -20.40
CA ALA A 264 -1.32 4.42 -20.76
C ALA A 264 -2.40 4.91 -21.74
N ALA A 265 -2.84 4.03 -22.66
CA ALA A 265 -3.91 4.32 -23.61
C ALA A 265 -5.29 4.37 -22.94
N GLU A 266 -5.53 3.59 -21.87
CA GLU A 266 -6.80 3.55 -21.13
C GLU A 266 -6.87 4.54 -19.96
N HIS A 267 -5.74 5.09 -19.53
CA HIS A 267 -5.66 5.91 -18.33
C HIS A 267 -6.43 7.23 -18.50
N ASP A 268 -7.45 7.42 -17.68
CA ASP A 268 -8.40 8.54 -17.74
C ASP A 268 -7.93 9.85 -17.08
N GLY A 269 -6.77 9.82 -16.41
CA GLY A 269 -6.23 10.97 -15.67
C GLY A 269 -6.99 11.34 -14.39
N ALA A 270 -7.92 10.49 -13.94
CA ALA A 270 -8.66 10.76 -12.71
C ALA A 270 -7.74 10.72 -11.48
N ALA A 271 -8.07 11.51 -10.47
CA ALA A 271 -7.41 11.49 -9.18
C ALA A 271 -7.49 10.09 -8.53
N PRO A 272 -6.53 9.72 -7.67
CA PRO A 272 -6.49 8.40 -7.04
C PRO A 272 -7.66 8.16 -6.05
N TRP A 273 -8.35 9.21 -5.66
CA TRP A 273 -9.54 9.19 -4.80
C TRP A 273 -10.61 10.15 -5.32
N SER A 274 -11.83 10.04 -4.80
CA SER A 274 -12.87 11.03 -4.99
C SER A 274 -13.47 11.48 -3.66
N LEU A 275 -13.87 12.75 -3.57
CA LEU A 275 -14.49 13.36 -2.42
C LEU A 275 -15.82 14.01 -2.88
N ALA A 276 -16.95 13.52 -2.34
CA ALA A 276 -18.28 14.00 -2.68
C ALA A 276 -19.02 14.41 -1.40
N PRO A 277 -19.17 15.72 -1.11
CA PRO A 277 -19.99 16.18 -0.01
C PRO A 277 -21.45 15.74 -0.17
N TYR A 278 -22.10 15.40 0.94
CA TYR A 278 -23.52 15.11 1.00
C TYR A 278 -24.14 15.68 2.28
N GLY A 279 -25.43 15.94 2.24
CA GLY A 279 -26.16 16.40 3.43
C GLY A 279 -25.78 17.83 3.87
N SER A 280 -26.41 18.26 4.92
CA SER A 280 -26.13 19.52 5.61
C SER A 280 -26.38 19.28 7.10
N GLY A 281 -25.36 18.89 7.81
CA GLY A 281 -25.48 18.61 9.24
C GLY A 281 -24.13 18.80 9.89
N HIS A 282 -23.88 20.02 10.36
CA HIS A 282 -22.64 20.31 11.05
C HIS A 282 -22.67 19.73 12.47
N ARG A 283 -21.83 18.76 12.73
CA ARG A 283 -21.39 18.40 14.08
C ARG A 283 -19.93 18.87 14.21
N PRO A 284 -19.68 20.01 14.90
CA PRO A 284 -18.31 20.45 15.14
C PRO A 284 -17.54 19.33 15.83
N LEU A 285 -16.35 19.01 15.33
CA LEU A 285 -15.46 18.13 16.06
C LEU A 285 -14.97 18.84 17.32
N ALA A 286 -14.88 18.09 18.42
CA ALA A 286 -14.26 18.61 19.65
C ALA A 286 -12.78 18.95 19.36
N ALA A 287 -12.30 20.04 19.97
CA ALA A 287 -10.89 20.37 19.92
C ALA A 287 -10.06 19.20 20.49
N PRO A 288 -8.94 18.82 19.88
CA PRO A 288 -8.06 17.83 20.48
C PRO A 288 -7.51 18.37 21.79
N PRO A 289 -7.31 17.53 22.82
CA PRO A 289 -6.59 17.95 24.01
C PRO A 289 -5.20 18.50 23.67
N ALA A 290 -4.72 19.47 24.44
CA ALA A 290 -3.37 20.00 24.26
C ALA A 290 -2.34 18.85 24.27
N ALA A 291 -1.38 18.86 23.35
CA ALA A 291 -0.36 17.83 23.13
C ALA A 291 -0.91 16.44 22.74
N ALA A 292 -2.19 16.30 22.39
CA ALA A 292 -2.74 15.06 21.87
C ALA A 292 -2.40 14.87 20.38
N ARG A 293 -2.48 13.60 19.93
CA ARG A 293 -2.35 13.27 18.49
C ARG A 293 -3.47 13.96 17.68
N PRO A 294 -3.23 14.26 16.40
CA PRO A 294 -4.15 15.07 15.57
C PRO A 294 -5.61 14.61 15.51
N LEU A 295 -5.86 13.29 15.59
CA LEU A 295 -7.19 12.70 15.51
C LEU A 295 -7.76 12.28 16.87
N ALA A 296 -7.15 12.70 17.98
CA ALA A 296 -7.67 12.35 19.30
C ALA A 296 -9.15 12.76 19.46
N GLY A 297 -9.96 11.85 20.00
CA GLY A 297 -11.40 12.02 20.21
C GLY A 297 -12.26 11.78 18.96
N LEU A 298 -11.70 11.39 17.81
CA LEU A 298 -12.46 10.94 16.66
C LEU A 298 -12.69 9.43 16.70
N THR A 299 -13.90 9.00 16.38
CA THR A 299 -14.31 7.59 16.33
C THR A 299 -14.40 7.09 14.90
N VAL A 300 -13.68 6.00 14.61
CA VAL A 300 -13.66 5.31 13.32
C VAL A 300 -14.27 3.92 13.46
N LEU A 301 -15.34 3.64 12.75
CA LEU A 301 -15.87 2.28 12.58
C LEU A 301 -15.23 1.64 11.36
N GLU A 302 -14.51 0.54 11.54
CA GLU A 302 -13.84 -0.19 10.47
C GLU A 302 -14.48 -1.53 10.22
N ALA A 303 -15.10 -1.71 9.04
CA ALA A 303 -15.64 -2.98 8.55
C ALA A 303 -14.76 -3.55 7.42
N GLY A 304 -13.44 -3.50 7.62
CA GLY A 304 -12.43 -3.90 6.64
C GLY A 304 -12.07 -5.38 6.71
N ARG A 305 -11.51 -5.87 5.60
CA ARG A 305 -10.98 -7.24 5.50
C ARG A 305 -9.58 -7.23 4.92
N ARG A 306 -8.75 -8.21 5.29
CA ARG A 306 -7.39 -8.46 4.80
C ARG A 306 -6.43 -7.32 5.16
N ILE A 307 -5.97 -6.52 4.16
CA ILE A 307 -4.84 -5.58 4.31
C ILE A 307 -5.30 -4.14 4.14
N GLN A 308 -5.87 -3.77 3.00
CA GLN A 308 -6.10 -2.39 2.56
C GLN A 308 -6.88 -1.54 3.58
N ALA A 309 -8.12 -1.89 3.91
CA ALA A 309 -8.92 -1.14 4.88
C ALA A 309 -8.40 -1.28 6.31
N PRO A 310 -7.98 -2.48 6.79
CA PRO A 310 -7.33 -2.59 8.09
C PRO A 310 -6.09 -1.71 8.26
N LEU A 311 -5.22 -1.60 7.25
CA LEU A 311 -4.07 -0.69 7.30
C LEU A 311 -4.51 0.78 7.34
N ALA A 312 -5.50 1.17 6.51
CA ALA A 312 -6.02 2.54 6.53
C ALA A 312 -6.54 2.92 7.92
N ALA A 313 -7.35 2.06 8.55
CA ALA A 313 -7.83 2.29 9.91
C ALA A 313 -6.71 2.25 10.96
N HIS A 314 -5.69 1.41 10.78
CA HIS A 314 -4.52 1.39 11.66
C HIS A 314 -3.76 2.70 11.66
N LEU A 315 -3.55 3.30 10.48
CA LEU A 315 -2.90 4.61 10.35
C LEU A 315 -3.73 5.73 10.99
N LEU A 316 -5.07 5.73 10.84
CA LEU A 316 -5.94 6.67 11.54
C LEU A 316 -5.82 6.52 13.07
N ARG A 317 -5.69 5.28 13.56
CA ARG A 317 -5.41 5.02 14.98
C ARG A 317 -4.05 5.56 15.43
N LEU A 318 -3.00 5.37 14.64
CA LEU A 318 -1.67 5.91 14.93
C LEU A 318 -1.69 7.45 14.98
N LEU A 319 -2.59 8.10 14.24
CA LEU A 319 -2.84 9.54 14.31
C LEU A 319 -3.74 9.93 15.51
N GLY A 320 -4.22 8.99 16.29
CA GLY A 320 -4.93 9.23 17.56
C GLY A 320 -6.42 8.93 17.56
N ALA A 321 -7.01 8.45 16.47
CA ALA A 321 -8.43 8.09 16.45
C ALA A 321 -8.73 6.83 17.28
N ASP A 322 -9.92 6.77 17.85
CA ASP A 322 -10.48 5.58 18.48
C ASP A 322 -11.10 4.69 17.38
N VAL A 323 -10.46 3.55 17.12
CA VAL A 323 -10.90 2.64 16.05
C VAL A 323 -11.61 1.45 16.64
N VAL A 324 -12.87 1.25 16.20
CA VAL A 324 -13.70 0.08 16.53
C VAL A 324 -13.83 -0.78 15.28
N ARG A 325 -13.22 -1.96 15.32
CA ARG A 325 -13.28 -2.95 14.24
C ARG A 325 -14.55 -3.78 14.34
N ILE A 326 -15.30 -3.85 13.25
CA ILE A 326 -16.49 -4.68 13.09
C ILE A 326 -16.05 -6.05 12.57
N GLU A 327 -16.20 -7.08 13.40
CA GLU A 327 -15.84 -8.45 13.08
C GLU A 327 -17.10 -9.34 12.94
N PRO A 328 -17.07 -10.42 12.17
CA PRO A 328 -18.16 -11.40 12.14
C PRO A 328 -18.26 -12.15 13.47
N PRO A 329 -19.38 -12.82 13.75
CA PRO A 329 -19.49 -13.73 14.90
C PRO A 329 -18.35 -14.74 14.96
N GLY A 330 -17.70 -14.86 16.10
CA GLY A 330 -16.49 -15.67 16.31
C GLY A 330 -15.19 -14.95 15.96
N GLY A 331 -15.23 -13.66 15.63
CA GLY A 331 -14.06 -12.84 15.33
C GLY A 331 -13.58 -12.91 13.89
N ASP A 332 -12.54 -12.15 13.58
CA ASP A 332 -11.88 -12.18 12.26
C ASP A 332 -11.13 -13.52 12.08
N PRO A 333 -11.44 -14.32 11.04
CA PRO A 333 -10.76 -15.58 10.79
C PRO A 333 -9.23 -15.44 10.63
N LEU A 334 -8.73 -14.27 10.23
CA LEU A 334 -7.29 -14.02 10.08
C LEU A 334 -6.57 -13.91 11.44
N ARG A 335 -7.28 -13.77 12.56
CA ARG A 335 -6.66 -13.83 13.91
C ARG A 335 -5.95 -15.15 14.17
N GLY A 336 -6.46 -16.26 13.63
CA GLY A 336 -5.90 -17.61 13.78
C GLY A 336 -4.88 -17.98 12.70
N MET A 337 -4.48 -17.07 11.80
CA MET A 337 -3.54 -17.39 10.72
C MET A 337 -2.09 -17.44 11.24
N PRO A 338 -1.36 -18.57 11.09
CA PRO A 338 0.04 -18.63 11.50
C PRO A 338 0.95 -17.69 10.69
N PRO A 339 2.11 -17.29 11.25
CA PRO A 339 2.55 -17.55 12.63
C PRO A 339 1.86 -16.63 13.64
N ALA A 340 1.73 -17.11 14.87
CA ALA A 340 1.08 -16.38 15.95
C ALA A 340 2.08 -15.89 17.01
N CYS A 341 1.71 -14.78 17.66
CA CYS A 341 2.30 -14.29 18.90
C CYS A 341 1.19 -14.26 19.95
N SER A 342 1.40 -14.93 21.10
CA SER A 342 0.38 -15.08 22.14
C SER A 342 -0.99 -15.57 21.61
N GLY A 343 -0.97 -16.51 20.66
CA GLY A 343 -2.19 -17.11 20.08
C GLY A 343 -2.92 -16.24 19.05
N ILE A 344 -2.39 -15.07 18.68
CA ILE A 344 -2.96 -14.18 17.66
C ILE A 344 -1.98 -14.04 16.50
N SER A 345 -2.46 -14.14 15.26
CA SER A 345 -1.64 -13.96 14.06
C SER A 345 -0.77 -12.70 14.14
N ALA A 346 0.54 -12.87 14.01
CA ALA A 346 1.49 -11.75 13.99
C ALA A 346 1.19 -10.77 12.85
N ARG A 347 0.79 -11.28 11.68
CA ARG A 347 0.37 -10.44 10.53
C ARG A 347 -0.90 -9.66 10.80
N TRP A 348 -1.86 -10.28 11.50
CA TRP A 348 -3.07 -9.59 11.92
C TRP A 348 -2.75 -8.47 12.90
N LEU A 349 -1.87 -8.73 13.89
CA LEU A 349 -1.40 -7.75 14.88
C LEU A 349 -0.71 -6.56 14.21
N ALA A 350 0.09 -6.78 13.18
CA ALA A 350 0.77 -5.70 12.43
C ALA A 350 -0.20 -4.63 11.91
N LEU A 351 -1.44 -5.00 11.59
CA LEU A 351 -2.45 -4.11 11.01
C LEU A 351 -3.57 -3.71 12.00
N ASN A 352 -3.67 -4.40 13.15
CA ASN A 352 -4.87 -4.25 13.99
C ASN A 352 -4.55 -4.00 15.48
N ARG A 353 -3.28 -4.01 15.88
CA ARG A 353 -2.92 -3.76 17.28
C ARG A 353 -3.53 -2.47 17.82
N GLY A 354 -4.07 -2.56 19.03
CA GLY A 354 -4.67 -1.44 19.75
C GLY A 354 -6.01 -0.96 19.22
N LYS A 355 -6.61 -1.58 18.21
CA LYS A 355 -8.01 -1.37 17.85
C LYS A 355 -8.92 -2.11 18.84
N GLN A 356 -10.07 -1.51 19.15
CA GLN A 356 -11.17 -2.23 19.78
C GLN A 356 -11.85 -3.11 18.72
N ALA A 357 -12.53 -4.19 19.14
CA ALA A 357 -13.30 -5.04 18.24
C ALA A 357 -14.70 -5.29 18.80
N VAL A 358 -15.69 -5.37 17.93
CA VAL A 358 -17.06 -5.72 18.25
C VAL A 358 -17.59 -6.73 17.23
N GLU A 359 -18.20 -7.79 17.71
CA GLU A 359 -18.84 -8.77 16.83
C GLU A 359 -20.20 -8.25 16.35
N VAL A 360 -20.43 -8.32 15.05
CA VAL A 360 -21.66 -7.91 14.38
C VAL A 360 -21.96 -8.90 13.25
N ASP A 361 -23.08 -9.60 13.34
CA ASP A 361 -23.57 -10.38 12.20
C ASP A 361 -24.27 -9.46 11.19
N ILE A 362 -23.54 -9.02 10.18
CA ILE A 362 -24.10 -8.17 9.12
C ILE A 362 -25.26 -8.83 8.33
N LYS A 363 -25.50 -10.14 8.50
CA LYS A 363 -26.66 -10.82 7.93
C LYS A 363 -27.90 -10.66 8.81
N SER A 364 -27.74 -10.44 10.12
CA SER A 364 -28.82 -10.20 11.07
C SER A 364 -29.40 -8.79 10.92
N PRO A 365 -30.73 -8.63 10.70
CA PRO A 365 -31.36 -7.31 10.69
C PRO A 365 -31.20 -6.53 12.00
N ALA A 366 -31.17 -7.22 13.14
CA ALA A 366 -30.97 -6.60 14.44
C ALA A 366 -29.57 -6.00 14.56
N ASP A 367 -28.54 -6.74 14.16
CA ASP A 367 -27.17 -6.29 14.23
C ASP A 367 -26.88 -5.16 13.21
N ARG A 368 -27.54 -5.16 12.04
CA ARG A 368 -27.47 -4.01 11.12
C ARG A 368 -28.09 -2.75 11.72
N ARG A 369 -29.19 -2.86 12.51
CA ARG A 369 -29.72 -1.69 13.25
C ARG A 369 -28.71 -1.19 14.27
N ARG A 370 -28.13 -2.09 15.07
CA ARG A 370 -27.07 -1.76 16.04
C ARG A 370 -25.88 -1.07 15.35
N LEU A 371 -25.46 -1.54 14.18
CA LEU A 371 -24.37 -0.92 13.44
C LEU A 371 -24.73 0.51 12.96
N ARG A 372 -25.97 0.76 12.55
CA ARG A 372 -26.44 2.11 12.23
C ARG A 372 -26.47 3.02 13.47
N GLU A 373 -26.88 2.49 14.63
CA GLU A 373 -26.82 3.22 15.90
C GLU A 373 -25.39 3.60 16.26
N MET A 374 -24.43 2.69 16.08
CA MET A 374 -23.01 3.00 16.26
C MET A 374 -22.54 4.08 15.26
N ALA A 375 -22.95 4.00 14.00
CA ALA A 375 -22.60 4.97 12.97
C ALA A 375 -23.16 6.38 13.25
N ALA A 376 -24.30 6.48 13.96
CA ALA A 376 -24.86 7.77 14.37
C ALA A 376 -23.93 8.56 15.30
N GLY A 377 -23.06 7.88 16.06
CA GLY A 377 -22.07 8.50 16.95
C GLY A 377 -20.66 8.55 16.40
N ALA A 378 -20.39 7.98 15.23
CA ALA A 378 -19.05 7.89 14.66
C ALA A 378 -18.70 9.09 13.77
N ASP A 379 -17.41 9.33 13.57
CA ASP A 379 -16.89 10.34 12.64
C ASP A 379 -16.60 9.75 11.27
N VAL A 380 -16.17 8.49 11.22
CA VAL A 380 -15.81 7.78 9.99
C VAL A 380 -16.43 6.38 10.00
N PHE A 381 -17.01 5.97 8.87
CA PHE A 381 -17.32 4.55 8.59
C PHE A 381 -16.47 4.11 7.40
N LEU A 382 -15.52 3.20 7.62
CA LEU A 382 -14.57 2.73 6.62
C LEU A 382 -14.80 1.25 6.30
N HIS A 383 -14.92 0.89 5.02
CA HIS A 383 -15.01 -0.51 4.59
C HIS A 383 -14.36 -0.76 3.22
N ASN A 384 -14.09 -2.05 2.94
CA ASN A 384 -13.64 -2.53 1.62
C ASN A 384 -14.47 -3.76 1.15
N TRP A 385 -15.76 -3.75 1.42
CA TRP A 385 -16.66 -4.82 0.98
C TRP A 385 -16.74 -4.89 -0.55
N ALA A 386 -17.13 -6.04 -1.08
CA ALA A 386 -17.36 -6.20 -2.51
C ALA A 386 -18.37 -5.14 -3.04
N PRO A 387 -18.23 -4.72 -4.28
CA PRO A 387 -19.13 -3.74 -4.90
C PRO A 387 -20.61 -4.10 -4.72
N GLY A 388 -21.45 -3.13 -4.36
CA GLY A 388 -22.87 -3.30 -4.10
C GLY A 388 -23.23 -3.97 -2.76
N LYS A 389 -22.28 -4.54 -2.02
CA LYS A 389 -22.54 -5.24 -0.77
C LYS A 389 -23.10 -4.31 0.32
N ALA A 390 -22.57 -3.11 0.43
CA ALA A 390 -23.05 -2.12 1.40
C ALA A 390 -24.53 -1.77 1.14
N ALA A 391 -24.88 -1.46 -0.11
CA ALA A 391 -26.26 -1.16 -0.51
C ALA A 391 -27.20 -2.35 -0.25
N ALA A 392 -26.80 -3.59 -0.59
CA ALA A 392 -27.58 -4.79 -0.33
C ALA A 392 -27.85 -5.03 1.18
N LEU A 393 -27.02 -4.47 2.05
CA LEU A 393 -27.16 -4.55 3.51
C LEU A 393 -27.91 -3.35 4.11
N GLY A 394 -28.22 -2.31 3.32
CA GLY A 394 -28.76 -1.04 3.80
C GLY A 394 -27.75 -0.29 4.68
N LEU A 395 -26.48 -0.31 4.30
CA LEU A 395 -25.35 0.29 4.99
C LEU A 395 -24.46 1.12 4.03
N ASP A 396 -25.04 1.59 2.92
CA ASP A 396 -24.32 2.47 2.02
C ASP A 396 -24.28 3.92 2.52
N SER A 397 -23.67 4.80 1.74
CA SER A 397 -23.51 6.20 2.15
C SER A 397 -24.84 6.92 2.37
N ALA A 398 -25.88 6.61 1.60
CA ALA A 398 -27.20 7.21 1.76
C ALA A 398 -27.91 6.71 3.02
N ASP A 399 -27.80 5.38 3.28
CA ASP A 399 -28.40 4.76 4.47
C ASP A 399 -27.78 5.32 5.77
N LEU A 400 -26.44 5.48 5.80
CA LEU A 400 -25.74 5.97 6.98
C LEU A 400 -25.84 7.50 7.12
N ALA A 401 -25.94 8.24 6.02
CA ALA A 401 -26.21 9.68 6.05
C ALA A 401 -27.58 10.00 6.68
N ALA A 402 -28.55 9.12 6.55
CA ALA A 402 -29.86 9.29 7.16
C ALA A 402 -29.81 9.29 8.71
N VAL A 403 -28.84 8.60 9.31
CA VAL A 403 -28.65 8.57 10.77
C VAL A 403 -27.52 9.49 11.24
N ASN A 404 -26.58 9.83 10.37
CA ASN A 404 -25.48 10.75 10.65
C ASN A 404 -25.11 11.56 9.39
N PRO A 405 -25.75 12.72 9.18
CA PRO A 405 -25.49 13.55 8.00
C PRO A 405 -24.10 14.20 7.97
N ALA A 406 -23.33 14.14 9.06
CA ALA A 406 -21.95 14.61 9.16
C ALA A 406 -20.90 13.48 9.03
N LEU A 407 -21.31 12.26 8.78
CA LEU A 407 -20.39 11.11 8.68
C LEU A 407 -19.44 11.25 7.49
N VAL A 408 -18.17 10.92 7.67
CA VAL A 408 -17.26 10.59 6.57
C VAL A 408 -17.43 9.11 6.23
N TYR A 409 -18.12 8.84 5.13
CA TYR A 409 -18.32 7.49 4.62
C TYR A 409 -17.19 7.14 3.65
N ALA A 410 -16.32 6.21 4.03
CA ALA A 410 -15.14 5.83 3.27
C ALA A 410 -15.25 4.41 2.70
N TYR A 411 -15.17 4.31 1.38
CA TYR A 411 -15.06 3.06 0.66
C TYR A 411 -13.69 2.95 0.00
N THR A 412 -12.96 1.89 0.32
CA THR A 412 -11.69 1.58 -0.34
C THR A 412 -11.80 0.23 -1.05
N GLY A 413 -11.80 0.26 -2.38
CA GLY A 413 -12.09 -0.91 -3.22
C GLY A 413 -10.99 -1.23 -4.22
N GLY A 414 -11.26 -2.17 -5.13
CA GLY A 414 -10.31 -2.53 -6.20
C GLY A 414 -10.28 -1.49 -7.33
N TRP A 415 -11.43 -1.13 -7.88
CA TRP A 415 -11.53 -0.48 -9.19
C TRP A 415 -12.21 0.90 -9.20
N ALA A 416 -12.80 1.33 -8.09
CA ALA A 416 -13.60 2.57 -7.99
C ALA A 416 -14.70 2.72 -9.08
N GLY A 417 -15.19 1.62 -9.66
CA GLY A 417 -16.15 1.64 -10.76
C GLY A 417 -15.61 2.16 -12.10
N ARG A 418 -14.29 2.40 -12.23
CA ARG A 418 -13.67 3.07 -13.40
C ARG A 418 -13.35 2.12 -14.56
N ILE A 419 -13.37 0.80 -14.36
CA ILE A 419 -13.07 -0.18 -15.40
C ILE A 419 -14.29 -1.08 -15.60
N PRO A 420 -14.99 -0.97 -16.75
CA PRO A 420 -16.10 -1.85 -17.06
C PRO A 420 -15.66 -3.31 -17.18
N GLY A 421 -16.44 -4.24 -16.61
CA GLY A 421 -16.13 -5.66 -16.65
C GLY A 421 -14.81 -6.04 -15.99
N ALA A 422 -14.33 -5.24 -15.05
CA ALA A 422 -13.13 -5.52 -14.29
C ALA A 422 -13.26 -6.85 -13.54
N PRO A 423 -12.16 -7.64 -13.42
CA PRO A 423 -12.15 -8.84 -12.61
C PRO A 423 -12.24 -8.50 -11.11
N MET A 424 -12.23 -9.52 -10.25
CA MET A 424 -12.16 -9.35 -8.80
C MET A 424 -11.04 -8.35 -8.44
N GLY A 425 -11.38 -7.35 -7.64
CA GLY A 425 -10.46 -6.25 -7.28
C GLY A 425 -9.50 -6.62 -6.16
N THR A 426 -8.74 -7.70 -6.32
CA THR A 426 -7.64 -8.05 -5.42
C THR A 426 -6.32 -7.47 -5.91
N ASP A 427 -5.33 -7.39 -5.03
CA ASP A 427 -4.02 -6.80 -5.31
C ASP A 427 -3.41 -7.35 -6.62
N PHE A 428 -3.28 -8.67 -6.74
CA PHE A 428 -2.61 -9.31 -7.88
C PHE A 428 -3.38 -9.13 -9.19
N MET A 429 -4.71 -9.15 -9.13
CA MET A 429 -5.55 -8.92 -10.31
C MET A 429 -5.46 -7.46 -10.78
N VAL A 430 -5.36 -6.51 -9.84
CA VAL A 430 -5.14 -5.10 -10.19
C VAL A 430 -3.74 -4.91 -10.75
N GLN A 431 -2.70 -5.47 -10.14
CA GLN A 431 -1.34 -5.43 -10.69
C GLN A 431 -1.27 -5.99 -12.13
N ALA A 432 -1.94 -7.12 -12.39
CA ALA A 432 -1.99 -7.73 -13.71
C ALA A 432 -2.71 -6.81 -14.72
N ARG A 433 -3.88 -6.26 -14.35
CA ARG A 433 -4.74 -5.47 -15.25
C ARG A 433 -4.20 -4.07 -15.56
N THR A 434 -3.34 -3.52 -14.67
CA THR A 434 -2.89 -2.12 -14.77
C THR A 434 -1.44 -1.95 -15.23
N GLY A 435 -0.74 -3.03 -15.59
CA GLY A 435 0.65 -2.97 -16.02
C GLY A 435 1.66 -2.84 -14.88
N VAL A 436 1.23 -2.90 -13.61
CA VAL A 436 2.15 -2.89 -12.46
C VAL A 436 3.08 -4.09 -12.50
N GLY A 437 2.58 -5.28 -12.92
CA GLY A 437 3.43 -6.47 -13.09
C GLY A 437 4.55 -6.30 -14.11
N GLU A 438 4.38 -5.42 -15.10
CA GLU A 438 5.45 -5.04 -16.03
C GLU A 438 6.34 -3.94 -15.43
N ALA A 439 5.73 -2.93 -14.78
CA ALA A 439 6.46 -1.79 -14.20
C ALA A 439 7.41 -2.19 -13.08
N ALA A 440 7.04 -3.21 -12.28
CA ALA A 440 7.81 -3.67 -11.14
C ALA A 440 9.10 -4.39 -11.52
N ARG A 441 9.27 -4.74 -12.80
CA ARG A 441 10.39 -5.54 -13.31
C ARG A 441 11.19 -4.80 -14.39
N PRO A 442 12.56 -4.86 -14.39
CA PRO A 442 13.38 -4.29 -15.45
C PRO A 442 13.18 -5.06 -16.77
N GLN A 443 13.68 -4.50 -17.88
CA GLN A 443 13.49 -5.02 -19.26
C GLN A 443 13.93 -6.47 -19.45
N ASP A 444 14.97 -6.90 -18.77
CA ASP A 444 15.54 -8.25 -18.86
C ASP A 444 14.86 -9.28 -17.95
N GLU A 445 13.81 -8.90 -17.23
CA GLU A 445 13.01 -9.81 -16.44
C GLU A 445 11.59 -9.95 -17.01
N PRO A 446 10.98 -11.16 -16.98
CA PRO A 446 9.61 -11.32 -17.45
C PRO A 446 8.63 -10.54 -16.57
N PRO A 447 7.57 -9.94 -17.16
CA PRO A 447 6.52 -9.29 -16.38
C PRO A 447 5.86 -10.25 -15.39
N ALA A 448 5.69 -9.79 -14.16
CA ALA A 448 4.98 -10.55 -13.13
C ALA A 448 4.53 -9.62 -12.00
N PRO A 449 3.30 -9.81 -11.45
CA PRO A 449 2.89 -9.14 -10.22
C PRO A 449 3.87 -9.42 -9.09
N SER A 450 4.14 -8.42 -8.26
CA SER A 450 4.84 -8.65 -7.00
C SER A 450 3.92 -9.35 -6.02
N LEU A 451 4.39 -10.43 -5.40
CA LEU A 451 3.61 -11.13 -4.38
C LEU A 451 3.67 -10.45 -2.99
N MET A 452 4.37 -9.33 -2.89
CA MET A 452 4.46 -8.49 -1.68
C MET A 452 3.20 -7.65 -1.38
N THR A 453 2.10 -7.81 -2.14
CA THR A 453 0.85 -7.03 -1.95
C THR A 453 1.06 -5.51 -1.99
N LEU A 454 1.77 -5.05 -3.03
CA LEU A 454 2.16 -3.64 -3.19
C LEU A 454 0.97 -2.67 -3.13
N LEU A 455 -0.12 -3.05 -3.81
CA LEU A 455 -1.28 -2.18 -3.97
C LEU A 455 -2.20 -2.21 -2.76
N ASP A 456 -2.30 -3.33 -2.04
CA ASP A 456 -3.05 -3.39 -0.78
C ASP A 456 -2.46 -2.44 0.27
N VAL A 457 -1.12 -2.40 0.38
CA VAL A 457 -0.43 -1.48 1.28
C VAL A 457 -0.59 -0.04 0.80
N LEU A 458 -0.24 0.25 -0.44
CA LEU A 458 -0.33 1.62 -0.98
C LEU A 458 -1.78 2.12 -1.03
N GLY A 459 -2.75 1.23 -1.34
CA GLY A 459 -4.17 1.52 -1.29
C GLY A 459 -4.68 1.81 0.13
N GLY A 460 -4.12 1.15 1.14
CA GLY A 460 -4.36 1.46 2.55
C GLY A 460 -3.85 2.85 2.92
N LEU A 461 -2.63 3.20 2.50
CA LEU A 461 -2.08 4.55 2.65
C LEU A 461 -3.00 5.60 2.00
N MET A 462 -3.39 5.40 0.75
CA MET A 462 -4.29 6.32 0.03
C MET A 462 -5.70 6.39 0.62
N GLY A 463 -6.18 5.29 1.18
CA GLY A 463 -7.44 5.26 1.94
C GLY A 463 -7.39 6.19 3.14
N THR A 464 -6.29 6.17 3.90
CA THR A 464 -6.06 7.10 5.02
C THR A 464 -6.00 8.54 4.55
N GLU A 465 -5.24 8.83 3.49
CA GLU A 465 -5.13 10.18 2.91
C GLU A 465 -6.51 10.71 2.50
N ALA A 466 -7.29 9.89 1.81
CA ALA A 466 -8.63 10.25 1.36
C ALA A 466 -9.59 10.53 2.54
N VAL A 467 -9.52 9.71 3.62
CA VAL A 467 -10.30 9.94 4.85
C VAL A 467 -9.92 11.24 5.52
N LEU A 468 -8.61 11.53 5.65
CA LEU A 468 -8.13 12.81 6.23
C LEU A 468 -8.58 14.02 5.40
N ALA A 469 -8.52 13.91 4.07
CA ALA A 469 -9.04 14.93 3.18
C ALA A 469 -10.56 15.13 3.32
N GLY A 470 -11.31 14.03 3.49
CA GLY A 470 -12.75 14.06 3.76
C GLY A 470 -13.09 14.70 5.11
N LEU A 471 -12.35 14.37 6.16
CA LEU A 471 -12.51 14.98 7.48
C LEU A 471 -12.22 16.49 7.44
N LEU A 472 -11.14 16.90 6.80
CA LEU A 472 -10.82 18.32 6.63
C LEU A 472 -11.90 19.05 5.81
N LEU A 473 -12.40 18.43 4.75
CA LEU A 473 -13.49 18.99 3.95
C LEU A 473 -14.77 19.16 4.79
N ARG A 474 -15.11 18.16 5.61
CA ARG A 474 -16.23 18.23 6.55
C ARG A 474 -16.11 19.43 7.50
N GLU A 475 -14.94 19.63 8.12
CA GLU A 475 -14.71 20.78 9.02
C GLU A 475 -14.86 22.12 8.30
N ARG A 476 -14.44 22.20 7.04
CA ARG A 476 -14.55 23.42 6.24
C ARG A 476 -15.93 23.73 5.69
N THR A 477 -16.76 22.72 5.49
CA THR A 477 -18.06 22.85 4.80
C THR A 477 -19.27 22.57 5.69
N GLY A 478 -19.07 21.85 6.80
CA GLY A 478 -20.16 21.36 7.66
C GLY A 478 -20.97 20.22 7.05
N ALA A 479 -20.55 19.65 5.92
CA ALA A 479 -21.23 18.55 5.24
C ALA A 479 -20.54 17.22 5.47
N GLY A 480 -21.31 16.13 5.60
CA GLY A 480 -20.76 14.78 5.49
C GLY A 480 -20.09 14.54 4.13
N VAL A 481 -19.17 13.61 4.06
CA VAL A 481 -18.38 13.38 2.84
C VAL A 481 -18.34 11.90 2.51
N ARG A 482 -18.73 11.55 1.28
CA ARG A 482 -18.37 10.25 0.70
C ARG A 482 -16.97 10.32 0.14
N VAL A 483 -16.16 9.34 0.53
CA VAL A 483 -14.77 9.19 0.11
C VAL A 483 -14.63 7.83 -0.56
N ASP A 484 -14.18 7.82 -1.82
CA ASP A 484 -13.85 6.59 -2.53
C ASP A 484 -12.36 6.58 -2.89
N SER A 485 -11.65 5.51 -2.53
CA SER A 485 -10.26 5.23 -2.94
C SER A 485 -10.16 3.80 -3.51
N SER A 486 -9.06 3.45 -4.19
CA SER A 486 -8.97 2.14 -4.83
C SER A 486 -7.55 1.67 -5.07
N LEU A 487 -7.38 0.35 -5.25
CA LEU A 487 -6.13 -0.24 -5.73
C LEU A 487 -5.76 0.27 -7.14
N LEU A 488 -6.76 0.58 -7.97
CA LEU A 488 -6.53 1.21 -9.28
C LEU A 488 -5.84 2.58 -9.13
N GLY A 489 -6.32 3.42 -8.21
CA GLY A 489 -5.70 4.71 -7.91
C GLY A 489 -4.27 4.55 -7.41
N ALA A 490 -4.03 3.55 -6.54
CA ALA A 490 -2.70 3.20 -6.06
C ALA A 490 -1.77 2.74 -7.21
N ALA A 491 -2.28 1.91 -8.12
CA ALA A 491 -1.54 1.45 -9.28
C ALA A 491 -1.17 2.61 -10.22
N ASP A 492 -2.12 3.50 -10.51
CA ASP A 492 -1.90 4.66 -11.38
C ASP A 492 -0.85 5.62 -10.78
N THR A 493 -0.90 5.85 -9.47
CA THR A 493 0.09 6.68 -8.76
C THR A 493 1.48 6.03 -8.80
N LEU A 494 1.59 4.74 -8.46
CA LEU A 494 2.86 4.02 -8.46
C LEU A 494 3.50 3.98 -9.86
N THR A 495 2.69 3.81 -10.89
CA THR A 495 3.18 3.69 -12.28
C THR A 495 3.18 5.01 -13.04
N ALA A 496 2.77 6.13 -12.44
CA ALA A 496 2.68 7.43 -13.11
C ALA A 496 3.95 7.83 -13.90
N PRO A 497 5.19 7.65 -13.39
CA PRO A 497 6.39 7.94 -14.17
C PRO A 497 6.54 7.06 -15.42
N ALA A 498 6.18 5.77 -15.33
CA ALA A 498 6.22 4.83 -16.45
C ALA A 498 5.14 5.15 -17.49
N LEU A 499 3.91 5.46 -17.05
CA LEU A 499 2.80 5.87 -17.93
C LEU A 499 3.13 7.18 -18.67
N ARG A 500 3.80 8.13 -18.00
CA ARG A 500 4.28 9.36 -18.66
C ARG A 500 5.32 9.06 -19.75
N ARG A 501 6.25 8.11 -19.53
CA ARG A 501 7.20 7.68 -20.58
C ARG A 501 6.47 7.02 -21.75
N ALA A 502 5.58 6.07 -21.49
CA ALA A 502 4.78 5.40 -22.51
C ALA A 502 4.01 6.39 -23.40
N ARG A 503 3.35 7.39 -22.81
CA ARG A 503 2.62 8.44 -23.56
C ARG A 503 3.52 9.30 -24.45
N ARG A 504 4.81 9.41 -24.12
CA ARG A 504 5.82 10.14 -24.93
C ARG A 504 6.48 9.25 -25.98
N GLY A 505 6.05 7.98 -26.13
CA GLY A 505 6.64 7.01 -27.02
C GLY A 505 8.02 6.49 -26.60
N ALA A 506 8.43 6.76 -25.34
CA ALA A 506 9.64 6.21 -24.77
C ALA A 506 9.34 4.86 -24.09
N ASP A 507 10.39 4.03 -23.93
CA ASP A 507 10.23 2.76 -23.22
C ASP A 507 9.76 3.01 -21.77
N PRO A 508 8.61 2.43 -21.37
CA PRO A 508 8.08 2.62 -20.03
C PRO A 508 8.82 1.82 -18.96
N ARG A 509 9.53 0.76 -19.32
CA ARG A 509 10.26 -0.10 -18.38
C ARG A 509 11.63 0.49 -18.04
N ARG A 510 12.15 0.13 -16.88
CA ARG A 510 13.53 0.44 -16.49
C ARG A 510 14.51 -0.46 -17.26
N PRO A 511 15.75 0.01 -17.52
CA PRO A 511 16.73 -0.76 -18.28
C PRO A 511 17.09 -2.09 -17.61
N ALA A 512 17.70 -2.98 -18.39
CA ALA A 512 18.22 -4.26 -17.92
C ALA A 512 19.13 -4.08 -16.70
N GLY A 513 18.98 -4.96 -15.71
CA GLY A 513 19.77 -4.95 -14.47
C GLY A 513 19.44 -3.84 -13.49
N PHE A 514 18.41 -3.02 -13.73
CA PHE A 514 18.03 -1.93 -12.83
C PHE A 514 17.70 -2.45 -11.42
N ARG A 515 18.34 -1.89 -10.40
CA ARG A 515 18.24 -2.28 -8.98
C ARG A 515 18.50 -3.77 -8.73
N ARG A 516 19.39 -4.38 -9.53
CA ARG A 516 19.84 -5.75 -9.28
C ARG A 516 20.91 -5.71 -8.19
N PRO A 517 20.69 -6.38 -7.03
CA PRO A 517 21.72 -6.48 -6.01
C PRO A 517 22.94 -7.26 -6.50
N LEU A 518 24.12 -6.88 -6.05
CA LEU A 518 25.39 -7.55 -6.31
C LEU A 518 25.66 -8.56 -5.19
N ARG A 519 26.02 -9.79 -5.59
CA ARG A 519 26.34 -10.87 -4.65
C ARG A 519 27.72 -10.65 -4.06
N THR A 520 27.87 -10.93 -2.77
CA THR A 520 29.12 -10.98 -2.02
C THR A 520 29.34 -12.42 -1.50
N ALA A 521 30.44 -12.68 -0.80
CA ALA A 521 30.75 -14.01 -0.28
C ALA A 521 29.71 -14.49 0.76
N ASP A 522 29.20 -13.56 1.58
CA ASP A 522 28.31 -13.83 2.71
C ASP A 522 26.94 -13.13 2.62
N GLY A 523 26.63 -12.46 1.50
CA GLY A 523 25.38 -11.72 1.37
C GLY A 523 25.19 -11.02 0.04
N TRP A 524 24.60 -9.82 0.11
CA TRP A 524 24.27 -8.98 -1.05
C TRP A 524 24.42 -7.50 -0.70
N ILE A 525 24.78 -6.71 -1.69
CA ILE A 525 24.79 -5.24 -1.59
C ILE A 525 23.96 -4.62 -2.72
N ALA A 526 23.35 -3.48 -2.43
CA ALA A 526 22.66 -2.66 -3.41
C ALA A 526 23.36 -1.31 -3.55
N PRO A 527 23.97 -1.03 -4.70
CA PRO A 527 24.43 0.31 -5.05
C PRO A 527 23.25 1.28 -5.16
N THR A 528 23.50 2.58 -4.97
CA THR A 528 22.52 3.61 -5.33
C THR A 528 22.18 3.51 -6.83
N ASP A 529 21.00 3.99 -7.22
CA ASP A 529 20.56 3.99 -8.63
C ASP A 529 21.59 4.65 -9.56
N THR A 530 22.26 5.71 -9.08
CA THR A 530 23.30 6.42 -9.84
C THR A 530 24.64 5.69 -9.90
N CYS A 531 24.98 4.92 -8.86
CA CYS A 531 26.24 4.17 -8.81
C CYS A 531 26.14 2.78 -9.42
N SER A 532 24.92 2.24 -9.62
CA SER A 532 24.68 0.86 -10.04
C SER A 532 25.42 0.47 -11.33
N PRO A 533 25.45 1.29 -12.41
CA PRO A 533 26.19 0.93 -13.63
C PRO A 533 27.70 0.76 -13.41
N ALA A 534 28.31 1.65 -12.62
CA ALA A 534 29.73 1.58 -12.31
C ALA A 534 30.06 0.44 -11.33
N ALA A 535 29.22 0.24 -10.33
CA ALA A 535 29.39 -0.83 -9.34
C ALA A 535 29.28 -2.24 -9.94
N ALA A 536 28.48 -2.41 -10.99
CA ALA A 536 28.31 -3.68 -11.70
C ALA A 536 29.60 -4.18 -12.41
N ALA A 537 30.59 -3.30 -12.59
CA ALA A 537 31.88 -3.67 -13.17
C ALA A 537 32.83 -4.38 -12.17
N TYR A 538 32.49 -4.40 -10.87
CA TYR A 538 33.31 -5.03 -9.85
C TYR A 538 32.85 -6.47 -9.60
N ASP A 539 33.79 -7.42 -9.54
CA ASP A 539 33.51 -8.76 -9.04
C ASP A 539 33.69 -8.77 -7.52
N LEU A 540 32.59 -8.87 -6.82
CA LEU A 540 32.53 -8.78 -5.35
C LEU A 540 32.21 -10.13 -4.68
N ARG A 541 32.08 -11.21 -5.46
CA ARG A 541 31.57 -12.51 -4.99
C ARG A 541 32.46 -13.19 -3.96
N GLU A 542 33.76 -12.94 -4.01
CA GLU A 542 34.73 -13.51 -3.09
C GLU A 542 34.97 -12.63 -1.85
N LEU A 543 34.40 -11.42 -1.82
CA LEU A 543 34.59 -10.48 -0.73
C LEU A 543 33.43 -10.58 0.28
N PRO A 544 33.72 -10.57 1.59
CA PRO A 544 32.69 -10.32 2.60
C PRO A 544 31.96 -8.99 2.34
N THR A 545 30.70 -8.92 2.70
CA THR A 545 29.84 -7.74 2.48
C THR A 545 30.46 -6.44 2.99
N VAL A 546 31.11 -6.48 4.17
CA VAL A 546 31.77 -5.30 4.77
C VAL A 546 32.94 -4.83 3.91
N GLU A 547 33.77 -5.75 3.40
CA GLU A 547 34.91 -5.42 2.54
C GLU A 547 34.45 -4.93 1.16
N ALA A 548 33.44 -5.56 0.58
CA ALA A 548 32.83 -5.13 -0.67
C ALA A 548 32.30 -3.69 -0.60
N LEU A 549 31.63 -3.33 0.50
CA LEU A 549 31.17 -1.96 0.75
C LEU A 549 32.34 -0.99 0.92
N ALA A 550 33.41 -1.39 1.61
CA ALA A 550 34.61 -0.57 1.77
C ALA A 550 35.32 -0.34 0.44
N GLN A 551 35.42 -1.37 -0.40
CA GLN A 551 36.02 -1.28 -1.73
C GLN A 551 35.22 -0.31 -2.63
N LEU A 552 33.89 -0.45 -2.71
CA LEU A 552 33.07 0.49 -3.51
C LEU A 552 33.22 1.93 -3.01
N ARG A 553 33.21 2.12 -1.69
CA ARG A 553 33.38 3.45 -1.09
C ARG A 553 34.74 4.08 -1.43
N SER A 554 35.82 3.30 -1.45
CA SER A 554 37.15 3.81 -1.83
C SER A 554 37.22 4.30 -3.28
N HIS A 555 36.27 3.85 -4.13
CA HIS A 555 36.08 4.30 -5.52
C HIS A 555 34.98 5.35 -5.66
N GLY A 556 34.48 5.92 -4.55
CA GLY A 556 33.41 6.94 -4.58
C GLY A 556 32.02 6.38 -4.90
N LEU A 557 31.82 5.07 -4.85
CA LEU A 557 30.55 4.42 -5.14
C LEU A 557 29.77 4.13 -3.84
N SER A 558 28.56 4.67 -3.76
CA SER A 558 27.66 4.48 -2.62
C SER A 558 26.84 3.21 -2.78
N ALA A 559 26.80 2.38 -1.74
CA ALA A 559 26.01 1.15 -1.67
C ALA A 559 25.63 0.83 -0.21
N THR A 560 24.65 -0.04 -0.01
CA THR A 560 24.25 -0.56 1.30
C THR A 560 24.10 -2.07 1.27
N ALA A 561 24.24 -2.73 2.44
CA ALA A 561 23.96 -4.15 2.59
C ALA A 561 22.45 -4.41 2.41
N VAL A 562 22.12 -5.50 1.72
CA VAL A 562 20.74 -5.96 1.57
C VAL A 562 20.36 -6.80 2.79
N THR A 563 19.28 -6.43 3.45
CA THR A 563 18.65 -7.27 4.48
C THR A 563 18.02 -8.48 3.80
N THR A 564 18.56 -9.66 4.01
CA THR A 564 18.11 -10.91 3.37
C THR A 564 17.06 -11.65 4.18
N ASP A 565 17.09 -11.51 5.50
CA ASP A 565 16.08 -12.03 6.41
C ASP A 565 15.42 -10.88 7.19
N PRO A 566 14.09 -10.70 7.11
CA PRO A 566 13.40 -9.71 7.94
C PRO A 566 13.65 -9.86 9.45
N ALA A 567 13.99 -11.05 9.95
CA ALA A 567 14.34 -11.27 11.36
C ALA A 567 15.59 -10.49 11.77
N ASP A 568 16.54 -10.26 10.86
CA ASP A 568 17.76 -9.51 11.14
C ASP A 568 17.46 -8.05 11.53
N LEU A 569 16.37 -7.48 10.97
CA LEU A 569 15.93 -6.13 11.32
C LEU A 569 15.55 -5.99 12.80
N LEU A 570 15.19 -7.09 13.44
CA LEU A 570 14.76 -7.09 14.84
C LEU A 570 15.93 -7.09 15.82
N HIS A 571 17.06 -7.71 15.45
CA HIS A 571 18.09 -8.08 16.40
C HIS A 571 19.50 -7.65 16.01
N HIS A 572 19.81 -7.61 14.73
CA HIS A 572 21.20 -7.56 14.26
C HIS A 572 21.52 -6.36 13.37
N ASP A 573 20.51 -5.69 12.80
CA ASP A 573 20.75 -4.59 11.88
C ASP A 573 20.95 -3.26 12.63
N PRO A 574 22.18 -2.72 12.65
CA PRO A 574 22.48 -1.49 13.38
C PRO A 574 21.73 -0.26 12.84
N ARG A 575 21.23 -0.32 11.59
CA ARG A 575 20.47 0.78 10.96
C ARG A 575 19.11 1.02 11.64
N PHE A 576 18.56 -0.02 12.28
CA PHE A 576 17.22 -0.02 12.88
C PHE A 576 17.23 -0.32 14.38
N THR A 577 18.42 -0.31 15.02
CA THR A 577 18.54 -0.56 16.46
C THR A 577 17.60 0.37 17.25
N GLY A 578 16.73 -0.23 18.06
CA GLY A 578 15.76 0.49 18.90
C GLY A 578 14.59 1.11 18.14
N SER A 579 14.53 1.00 16.81
CA SER A 579 13.41 1.52 16.01
C SER A 579 12.20 0.60 15.98
N ILE A 580 12.43 -0.73 16.01
CA ILE A 580 11.38 -1.74 16.00
C ILE A 580 11.15 -2.19 17.44
N SER A 581 9.92 -2.07 17.91
CA SER A 581 9.49 -2.48 19.25
C SER A 581 8.72 -3.80 19.21
N ARG A 582 8.30 -4.29 20.38
CA ARG A 582 7.32 -5.38 20.48
C ARG A 582 6.04 -4.86 21.14
N ASP A 583 4.89 -5.28 20.65
CA ASP A 583 3.60 -4.94 21.23
C ASP A 583 3.28 -5.80 22.48
N ALA A 584 2.09 -5.61 23.06
CA ALA A 584 1.66 -6.32 24.26
C ALA A 584 1.53 -7.85 24.06
N HIS A 585 1.48 -8.33 22.81
CA HIS A 585 1.42 -9.75 22.46
C HIS A 585 2.81 -10.31 22.08
N GLY A 586 3.87 -9.49 22.18
CA GLY A 586 5.22 -9.85 21.78
C GLY A 586 5.47 -9.77 20.27
N ALA A 587 4.50 -9.36 19.47
CA ALA A 587 4.68 -9.22 18.03
C ALA A 587 5.51 -7.98 17.67
N PRO A 588 6.45 -8.07 16.72
CA PRO A 588 7.19 -6.91 16.22
C PRO A 588 6.28 -5.79 15.72
N ALA A 589 6.64 -4.58 16.08
CA ALA A 589 5.93 -3.34 15.74
C ALA A 589 6.90 -2.35 15.12
N VAL A 590 6.69 -2.05 13.83
CA VAL A 590 7.46 -1.00 13.13
C VAL A 590 7.18 0.38 13.73
N PRO A 591 8.13 1.33 13.63
CA PRO A 591 7.93 2.68 14.15
C PRO A 591 6.73 3.38 13.49
N ASP A 592 6.12 4.32 14.20
CA ASP A 592 5.11 5.19 13.62
C ASP A 592 5.71 5.89 12.38
N PRO A 593 4.97 5.98 11.25
CA PRO A 593 5.52 6.56 10.03
C PRO A 593 5.74 8.07 10.11
N TRP A 594 5.19 8.73 11.13
CA TRP A 594 5.36 10.16 11.37
C TRP A 594 5.93 10.44 12.76
N SER A 595 6.61 11.60 12.86
CA SER A 595 6.89 12.26 14.12
C SER A 595 6.31 13.67 14.04
N PHE A 596 5.48 14.06 14.99
CA PHE A 596 4.94 15.42 15.10
C PHE A 596 5.80 16.21 16.09
N VAL A 597 6.29 17.42 15.69
CA VAL A 597 7.22 18.28 16.42
C VAL A 597 6.61 19.66 16.58
#